data_d7fe1d361c80aa094ff775e8b8357d1d
#
_entry.id   d7fe1d361c80aa094ff775e8b8357d1d
#
_cell.length_a   1.000
_cell.length_b   1.000
_cell.length_c   1.000
_cell.angle_alpha   90.00
_cell.angle_beta   90.00
_cell.angle_gamma   90.00
#
_symmetry.space_group_name_H-M   'P 1'
#
loop_
_entity.id
_entity.type
_entity.pdbx_description
1 polymer ?
#
loop_
_entity_poly.entity_id
_entity_poly.type
_entity_poly.pdbx_seq_one_letter_code
_entity_poly.pdbx_strand_id
1 'polypeptide(L)'
;RKNEKNSLEEDWLFQAILECYIPLLQSIESSKNENPENTKLTISLSPTLLSLLNNKQIQETFPSWIKTRNDFLNELPLEEKNASAFLMKNLNDKYLYWQNCSGNLIEKFRVLNNSGNLDILTCAATHGYLPILRENPETIKGQINTAIRSHENIFETKPLGIWLPECAYYEGLDEILFNSGIRYTILDGHGILNSTPRPRYGVYAPICSKKGV
;
A
#
# COMPACT_ATOMS: atom_id res chain seq x y z
N ARG A 1 -35.71 9.95 3.78
CA ARG A 1 -34.39 10.17 3.16
C ARG A 1 -33.84 8.78 2.89
N LYS A 2 -33.64 8.41 1.61
CA LYS A 2 -32.93 7.20 1.22
C LYS A 2 -31.52 7.30 1.80
N ASN A 3 -31.12 6.35 2.64
CA ASN A 3 -29.73 6.15 3.02
C ASN A 3 -28.98 5.90 1.70
N GLU A 4 -28.20 6.90 1.26
CA GLU A 4 -27.21 6.68 0.23
C GLU A 4 -26.21 5.70 0.85
N LYS A 5 -26.32 4.44 0.46
CA LYS A 5 -25.34 3.42 0.80
C LYS A 5 -24.07 3.79 0.05
N ASN A 6 -22.93 3.79 0.74
CA ASN A 6 -21.62 3.86 0.10
C ASN A 6 -21.55 2.81 -1.02
N SER A 7 -20.76 3.07 -2.06
CA SER A 7 -20.50 2.04 -3.06
C SER A 7 -19.76 0.86 -2.40
N LEU A 8 -19.79 -0.30 -3.04
CA LEU A 8 -19.08 -1.49 -2.56
C LEU A 8 -17.57 -1.22 -2.45
N GLU A 9 -17.03 -0.47 -3.39
CA GLU A 9 -15.60 -0.10 -3.43
C GLU A 9 -15.22 0.84 -2.29
N GLU A 10 -16.08 1.81 -1.96
CA GLU A 10 -15.87 2.67 -0.77
C GLU A 10 -15.93 1.86 0.52
N ASP A 11 -16.86 0.91 0.62
CA ASP A 11 -16.98 0.04 1.79
C ASP A 11 -15.71 -0.81 1.97
N TRP A 12 -15.19 -1.39 0.90
CA TRP A 12 -13.92 -2.12 0.93
C TRP A 12 -12.72 -1.25 1.32
N LEU A 13 -12.65 -0.03 0.79
CA LEU A 13 -11.59 0.90 1.16
C LEU A 13 -11.66 1.26 2.65
N PHE A 14 -12.84 1.56 3.17
CA PHE A 14 -13.03 1.89 4.58
C PHE A 14 -12.70 0.71 5.50
N GLN A 15 -13.06 -0.50 5.11
CA GLN A 15 -12.64 -1.72 5.81
C GLN A 15 -11.12 -1.87 5.79
N ALA A 16 -10.47 -1.67 4.65
CA ALA A 16 -9.01 -1.73 4.54
C ALA A 16 -8.32 -0.65 5.39
N ILE A 17 -8.86 0.55 5.45
CA ILE A 17 -8.37 1.61 6.35
C ILE A 17 -8.43 1.14 7.80
N LEU A 18 -9.59 0.62 8.22
CA LEU A 18 -9.84 0.22 9.60
C LEU A 18 -9.05 -1.03 10.01
N GLU A 19 -9.03 -2.06 9.17
CA GLU A 19 -8.57 -3.40 9.54
C GLU A 19 -7.14 -3.70 9.08
N CYS A 20 -6.60 -2.92 8.15
CA CYS A 20 -5.27 -3.11 7.60
C CYS A 20 -4.35 -1.91 7.84
N TYR A 21 -4.68 -0.73 7.29
CA TYR A 21 -3.71 0.38 7.27
C TYR A 21 -3.49 0.99 8.64
N ILE A 22 -4.54 1.22 9.43
CA ILE A 22 -4.40 1.73 10.81
C ILE A 22 -3.65 0.74 11.69
N PRO A 23 -4.02 -0.55 11.78
CA PRO A 23 -3.26 -1.53 12.57
C PRO A 23 -1.80 -1.67 12.13
N LEU A 24 -1.52 -1.63 10.84
CA LEU A 24 -0.16 -1.67 10.31
C LEU A 24 0.67 -0.49 10.82
N LEU A 25 0.15 0.73 10.69
CA LEU A 25 0.81 1.94 11.17
C LEU A 25 1.04 1.89 12.67
N GLN A 26 0.03 1.51 13.47
CA GLN A 26 0.15 1.36 14.92
C GLN A 26 1.23 0.34 15.30
N SER A 27 1.29 -0.80 14.60
CA SER A 27 2.29 -1.84 14.84
C SER A 27 3.71 -1.35 14.53
N ILE A 28 3.91 -0.64 13.42
CA ILE A 28 5.21 -0.09 13.06
C ILE A 28 5.62 1.00 14.05
N GLU A 29 4.70 1.89 14.44
CA GLU A 29 4.97 2.94 15.43
C GLU A 29 5.33 2.36 16.79
N SER A 30 4.63 1.30 17.26
CA SER A 30 4.94 0.60 18.50
C SER A 30 6.33 -0.04 18.44
N SER A 31 6.60 -0.82 17.40
CA SER A 31 7.90 -1.47 17.23
C SER A 31 9.05 -0.47 17.12
N LYS A 32 8.82 0.66 16.44
CA LYS A 32 9.78 1.75 16.34
C LYS A 32 10.08 2.35 17.71
N ASN A 33 9.09 2.54 18.57
CA ASN A 33 9.27 3.09 19.90
C ASN A 33 10.08 2.14 20.81
N GLU A 34 9.90 0.82 20.63
CA GLU A 34 10.62 -0.20 21.39
C GLU A 34 12.06 -0.42 20.86
N ASN A 35 12.23 -0.40 19.53
CA ASN A 35 13.50 -0.70 18.87
C ASN A 35 13.65 0.08 17.55
N PRO A 36 13.98 1.39 17.60
CA PRO A 36 13.98 2.27 16.43
C PRO A 36 14.91 1.82 15.30
N GLU A 37 16.07 1.28 15.64
CA GLU A 37 17.12 0.93 14.67
C GLU A 37 16.82 -0.37 13.92
N ASN A 38 16.13 -1.31 14.58
CA ASN A 38 15.85 -2.65 14.02
C ASN A 38 14.45 -2.75 13.39
N THR A 39 13.59 -1.75 13.59
CA THR A 39 12.27 -1.75 12.95
C THR A 39 12.41 -1.30 11.50
N LYS A 40 12.39 -2.25 10.57
CA LYS A 40 12.47 -2.04 9.13
C LYS A 40 11.39 -2.85 8.42
N LEU A 41 10.61 -2.19 7.58
CA LEU A 41 9.58 -2.83 6.77
C LEU A 41 9.56 -2.21 5.38
N THR A 42 9.33 -3.03 4.37
CA THR A 42 9.08 -2.57 3.00
C THR A 42 7.63 -2.87 2.63
N ILE A 43 6.91 -1.89 2.13
CA ILE A 43 5.53 -2.03 1.65
C ILE A 43 5.36 -1.43 0.26
N SER A 44 4.35 -1.86 -0.46
CA SER A 44 3.96 -1.22 -1.72
C SER A 44 2.69 -0.38 -1.53
N LEU A 45 2.73 0.88 -1.93
CA LEU A 45 1.57 1.75 -2.01
C LEU A 45 1.35 2.17 -3.47
N SER A 46 0.29 1.63 -4.08
CA SER A 46 -0.01 1.95 -5.48
C SER A 46 -0.46 3.41 -5.63
N PRO A 47 -0.22 4.03 -6.80
CA PRO A 47 -0.70 5.39 -7.07
C PRO A 47 -2.21 5.55 -6.90
N THR A 48 -2.99 4.54 -7.25
CA THR A 48 -4.44 4.51 -7.05
C THR A 48 -4.79 4.58 -5.57
N LEU A 49 -4.17 3.74 -4.73
CA LEU A 49 -4.39 3.76 -3.29
C LEU A 49 -3.99 5.10 -2.67
N LEU A 50 -2.84 5.64 -3.05
CA LEU A 50 -2.36 6.95 -2.58
C LEU A 50 -3.35 8.07 -2.96
N SER A 51 -3.88 8.04 -4.18
CA SER A 51 -4.91 8.99 -4.63
C SER A 51 -6.20 8.89 -3.80
N LEU A 52 -6.66 7.68 -3.49
CA LEU A 52 -7.85 7.45 -2.66
C LEU A 52 -7.64 7.92 -1.22
N LEU A 53 -6.52 7.55 -0.59
CA LEU A 53 -6.21 7.98 0.78
C LEU A 53 -6.03 9.50 0.91
N ASN A 54 -5.59 10.17 -0.16
CA ASN A 54 -5.43 11.63 -0.21
C ASN A 54 -6.71 12.37 -0.61
N ASN A 55 -7.76 11.66 -0.99
CA ASN A 55 -9.02 12.26 -1.44
C ASN A 55 -9.83 12.82 -0.24
N LYS A 56 -10.11 14.14 -0.26
CA LYS A 56 -10.85 14.82 0.81
C LYS A 56 -12.25 14.26 1.02
N GLN A 57 -12.96 13.93 -0.05
CA GLN A 57 -14.31 13.36 0.05
C GLN A 57 -14.29 12.01 0.76
N ILE A 58 -13.30 11.15 0.45
CA ILE A 58 -13.10 9.87 1.14
C ILE A 58 -12.83 10.11 2.64
N GLN A 59 -11.94 11.06 2.94
CA GLN A 59 -11.60 11.42 4.32
C GLN A 59 -12.82 11.95 5.10
N GLU A 60 -13.68 12.74 4.47
CA GLU A 60 -14.89 13.31 5.06
C GLU A 60 -16.03 12.30 5.20
N THR A 61 -16.07 11.27 4.36
CA THR A 61 -17.11 10.23 4.39
C THR A 61 -16.82 9.13 5.45
N PHE A 62 -15.55 8.83 5.72
CA PHE A 62 -15.17 7.78 6.66
C PHE A 62 -15.81 7.90 8.05
N PRO A 63 -15.89 9.08 8.71
CA PRO A 63 -16.57 9.25 9.98
C PRO A 63 -18.05 8.82 9.98
N SER A 64 -18.78 9.09 8.89
CA SER A 64 -20.18 8.70 8.78
C SER A 64 -20.33 7.18 8.59
N TRP A 65 -19.40 6.57 7.89
CA TRP A 65 -19.32 5.10 7.75
C TRP A 65 -19.06 4.43 9.12
N ILE A 66 -18.13 4.95 9.92
CA ILE A 66 -17.86 4.48 11.31
C ILE A 66 -19.12 4.60 12.16
N LYS A 67 -19.82 5.73 12.09
CA LYS A 67 -21.07 5.93 12.82
C LYS A 67 -22.11 4.86 12.46
N THR A 68 -22.32 4.60 11.18
CA THR A 68 -23.27 3.57 10.73
C THR A 68 -22.93 2.18 11.26
N ARG A 69 -21.64 1.83 11.36
CA ARG A 69 -21.19 0.55 11.96
C ARG A 69 -21.45 0.50 13.46
N ASN A 70 -21.19 1.60 14.18
CA ASN A 70 -21.49 1.69 15.61
C ASN A 70 -23.01 1.60 15.88
N ASP A 71 -23.83 2.28 15.08
CA ASP A 71 -25.29 2.21 15.21
C ASP A 71 -25.78 0.77 15.02
N PHE A 72 -25.30 0.07 13.99
CA PHE A 72 -25.60 -1.35 13.75
C PHE A 72 -25.19 -2.23 14.94
N LEU A 73 -23.99 -2.08 15.47
CA LEU A 73 -23.50 -2.87 16.61
C LEU A 73 -24.30 -2.62 17.90
N ASN A 74 -24.82 -1.40 18.07
CA ASN A 74 -25.70 -1.06 19.21
C ASN A 74 -27.08 -1.72 19.13
N GLU A 75 -27.58 -1.98 17.92
CA GLU A 75 -28.90 -2.58 17.69
C GLU A 75 -28.89 -4.12 17.76
N LEU A 76 -27.72 -4.74 17.93
CA LEU A 76 -27.62 -6.20 18.02
C LEU A 76 -28.34 -6.77 19.26
N PRO A 77 -28.91 -8.00 19.16
CA PRO A 77 -29.60 -8.66 20.28
C PRO A 77 -28.75 -8.77 21.55
N LEU A 78 -29.42 -8.92 22.70
CA LEU A 78 -28.77 -9.01 24.01
C LEU A 78 -27.72 -10.15 24.06
N GLU A 79 -28.00 -11.25 23.37
CA GLU A 79 -27.11 -12.42 23.28
C GLU A 79 -25.75 -12.10 22.64
N GLU A 80 -25.71 -11.08 21.76
CA GLU A 80 -24.50 -10.65 21.06
C GLU A 80 -23.80 -9.43 21.73
N LYS A 81 -24.33 -8.94 22.86
CA LYS A 81 -23.82 -7.70 23.49
C LYS A 81 -22.33 -7.73 23.84
N ASN A 82 -21.80 -8.88 24.30
CA ASN A 82 -20.38 -8.99 24.63
C ASN A 82 -19.51 -8.88 23.37
N ALA A 83 -19.90 -9.54 22.28
CA ALA A 83 -19.19 -9.46 21.01
C ALA A 83 -19.29 -8.04 20.40
N SER A 84 -20.49 -7.45 20.42
CA SER A 84 -20.70 -6.09 19.90
C SER A 84 -19.89 -5.05 20.69
N ALA A 85 -19.84 -5.15 22.03
CA ALA A 85 -19.04 -4.25 22.87
C ALA A 85 -17.53 -4.33 22.54
N PHE A 86 -17.02 -5.55 22.33
CA PHE A 86 -15.63 -5.75 21.91
C PHE A 86 -15.36 -5.13 20.53
N LEU A 87 -16.24 -5.37 19.57
CA LEU A 87 -16.11 -4.82 18.21
C LEU A 87 -16.22 -3.30 18.19
N MET A 88 -17.15 -2.73 18.96
CA MET A 88 -17.30 -1.28 19.10
C MET A 88 -16.07 -0.63 19.72
N LYS A 89 -15.50 -1.23 20.75
CA LYS A 89 -14.25 -0.74 21.36
C LYS A 89 -13.14 -0.71 20.31
N ASN A 90 -12.93 -1.82 19.62
CA ASN A 90 -11.89 -1.94 18.60
C ASN A 90 -12.07 -0.92 17.45
N LEU A 91 -13.31 -0.73 16.99
CA LEU A 91 -13.66 0.24 15.96
C LEU A 91 -13.41 1.68 16.44
N ASN A 92 -13.79 2.01 17.67
CA ASN A 92 -13.61 3.34 18.21
C ASN A 92 -12.13 3.66 18.52
N ASP A 93 -11.34 2.69 18.99
CA ASP A 93 -9.90 2.87 19.21
C ASP A 93 -9.18 3.20 17.89
N LYS A 94 -9.52 2.50 16.79
CA LYS A 94 -8.97 2.77 15.45
C LYS A 94 -9.48 4.10 14.88
N TYR A 95 -10.73 4.44 15.14
CA TYR A 95 -11.28 5.71 14.72
C TYR A 95 -10.62 6.89 15.46
N LEU A 96 -10.31 6.73 16.74
CA LEU A 96 -9.52 7.72 17.48
C LEU A 96 -8.12 7.91 16.86
N TYR A 97 -7.46 6.83 16.45
CA TYR A 97 -6.19 6.93 15.71
C TYR A 97 -6.35 7.74 14.42
N TRP A 98 -7.40 7.47 13.64
CA TRP A 98 -7.74 8.23 12.44
C TRP A 98 -7.94 9.72 12.73
N GLN A 99 -8.67 10.06 13.78
CA GLN A 99 -8.89 11.45 14.19
C GLN A 99 -7.58 12.14 14.58
N ASN A 100 -6.69 11.45 15.31
CA ASN A 100 -5.37 11.95 15.69
C ASN A 100 -4.45 12.18 14.47
N CYS A 101 -4.73 11.52 13.35
CA CYS A 101 -4.08 11.77 12.05
C CYS A 101 -4.79 12.88 11.23
N SER A 102 -5.78 13.57 11.81
CA SER A 102 -6.63 14.52 11.08
C SER A 102 -7.25 13.93 9.80
N GLY A 103 -7.54 12.63 9.81
CA GLY A 103 -8.09 11.90 8.69
C GLY A 103 -7.10 11.61 7.54
N ASN A 104 -5.82 11.89 7.71
CA ASN A 104 -4.80 11.72 6.68
C ASN A 104 -3.71 10.72 7.10
N LEU A 105 -3.87 9.46 6.69
CA LEU A 105 -2.88 8.40 6.97
C LEU A 105 -1.58 8.56 6.17
N ILE A 106 -1.61 9.28 5.05
CA ILE A 106 -0.42 9.47 4.19
C ILE A 106 0.70 10.14 4.97
N GLU A 107 0.36 11.10 5.83
CA GLU A 107 1.35 11.78 6.66
C GLU A 107 2.09 10.81 7.59
N LYS A 108 1.39 9.83 8.14
CA LYS A 108 2.00 8.78 8.96
C LYS A 108 2.96 7.91 8.17
N PHE A 109 2.55 7.48 6.97
CA PHE A 109 3.45 6.76 6.06
C PHE A 109 4.68 7.59 5.71
N ARG A 110 4.52 8.89 5.43
CA ARG A 110 5.63 9.79 5.11
C ARG A 110 6.62 9.92 6.29
N VAL A 111 6.12 10.12 7.50
CA VAL A 111 6.97 10.21 8.70
C VAL A 111 7.78 8.93 8.92
N LEU A 112 7.17 7.76 8.73
CA LEU A 112 7.85 6.46 8.86
C LEU A 112 8.86 6.22 7.73
N ASN A 113 8.55 6.65 6.51
CA ASN A 113 9.47 6.59 5.38
C ASN A 113 10.69 7.49 5.62
N ASN A 114 10.48 8.75 6.00
CA ASN A 114 11.55 9.71 6.26
C ASN A 114 12.46 9.31 7.43
N SER A 115 11.93 8.58 8.42
CA SER A 115 12.74 8.05 9.52
C SER A 115 13.50 6.77 9.17
N GLY A 116 13.30 6.24 7.95
CA GLY A 116 13.95 5.01 7.48
C GLY A 116 13.44 3.73 8.15
N ASN A 117 12.30 3.77 8.84
CA ASN A 117 11.67 2.59 9.41
C ASN A 117 10.74 1.90 8.40
N LEU A 118 10.30 2.64 7.39
CA LEU A 118 9.46 2.14 6.31
C LEU A 118 10.10 2.50 4.97
N ASP A 119 10.23 1.53 4.09
CA ASP A 119 10.57 1.73 2.68
C ASP A 119 9.33 1.53 1.82
N ILE A 120 8.99 2.53 1.01
CA ILE A 120 7.75 2.52 0.25
C ILE A 120 8.04 2.34 -1.23
N LEU A 121 7.66 1.17 -1.75
CA LEU A 121 7.65 0.88 -3.18
C LEU A 121 6.48 1.58 -3.84
N THR A 122 6.68 2.03 -5.08
CA THR A 122 5.56 2.32 -5.97
C THR A 122 5.06 1.04 -6.68
N CYS A 123 4.03 1.18 -7.51
CA CYS A 123 3.52 0.14 -8.40
C CYS A 123 3.24 0.77 -9.76
N ALA A 124 2.99 -0.02 -10.81
CA ALA A 124 2.49 0.54 -12.07
C ALA A 124 1.23 1.39 -11.85
N ALA A 125 1.12 2.53 -12.52
CA ALA A 125 0.15 3.60 -12.20
C ALA A 125 -1.29 3.12 -12.01
N THR A 126 -1.76 2.24 -12.89
CA THR A 126 -3.11 1.66 -12.86
C THR A 126 -3.11 0.15 -12.61
N HIS A 127 -2.02 -0.37 -12.05
CA HIS A 127 -1.80 -1.80 -11.83
C HIS A 127 -1.91 -2.62 -13.13
N GLY A 128 -1.54 -2.02 -14.27
CA GLY A 128 -1.58 -2.67 -15.58
C GLY A 128 -0.58 -3.82 -15.66
N TYR A 129 -1.03 -5.00 -16.15
CA TYR A 129 -0.17 -6.17 -16.30
C TYR A 129 0.87 -5.93 -17.40
N LEU A 130 2.09 -5.57 -16.99
CA LEU A 130 3.13 -5.06 -17.89
C LEU A 130 3.51 -6.01 -19.04
N PRO A 131 3.58 -7.34 -18.87
CA PRO A 131 3.90 -8.24 -19.99
C PRO A 131 2.90 -8.19 -21.15
N ILE A 132 1.62 -7.94 -20.92
CA ILE A 132 0.64 -7.75 -22.01
C ILE A 132 0.83 -6.39 -22.69
N LEU A 133 1.22 -5.36 -21.93
CA LEU A 133 1.42 -4.01 -22.43
C LEU A 133 2.74 -3.83 -23.18
N ARG A 134 3.64 -4.83 -23.19
CA ARG A 134 5.01 -4.75 -23.74
C ARG A 134 5.08 -4.39 -25.22
N GLU A 135 4.02 -4.67 -25.99
CA GLU A 135 3.97 -4.34 -27.43
C GLU A 135 3.96 -2.82 -27.67
N ASN A 136 3.61 -2.04 -26.64
CA ASN A 136 3.71 -0.59 -26.69
C ASN A 136 4.64 -0.07 -25.56
N PRO A 137 5.95 0.09 -25.82
CA PRO A 137 6.91 0.55 -24.83
C PRO A 137 6.57 1.91 -24.19
N GLU A 138 5.90 2.79 -24.92
CA GLU A 138 5.49 4.10 -24.38
C GLU A 138 4.39 3.96 -23.34
N THR A 139 3.51 2.97 -23.48
CA THR A 139 2.52 2.64 -22.44
C THR A 139 3.21 2.16 -21.15
N ILE A 140 4.24 1.31 -21.27
CA ILE A 140 5.04 0.85 -20.11
C ILE A 140 5.71 2.03 -19.43
N LYS A 141 6.42 2.88 -20.20
CA LYS A 141 7.04 4.11 -19.66
C LYS A 141 6.00 5.04 -19.01
N GLY A 142 4.82 5.18 -19.62
CA GLY A 142 3.71 5.94 -19.07
C GLY A 142 3.26 5.41 -17.70
N GLN A 143 3.07 4.10 -17.56
CA GLN A 143 2.72 3.45 -16.30
C GLN A 143 3.79 3.68 -15.21
N ILE A 144 5.06 3.53 -15.55
CA ILE A 144 6.17 3.67 -14.60
C ILE A 144 6.38 5.15 -14.22
N ASN A 145 6.46 6.06 -15.20
CA ASN A 145 6.73 7.47 -14.95
C ASN A 145 5.57 8.15 -14.18
N THR A 146 4.33 7.80 -14.47
CA THR A 146 3.18 8.30 -13.72
C THR A 146 3.22 7.83 -12.28
N ALA A 147 3.61 6.58 -12.05
CA ALA A 147 3.77 6.04 -10.70
C ALA A 147 4.89 6.75 -9.92
N ILE A 148 6.04 6.98 -10.53
CA ILE A 148 7.16 7.70 -9.92
C ILE A 148 6.74 9.13 -9.56
N ARG A 149 6.08 9.85 -10.47
CA ARG A 149 5.57 11.21 -10.21
C ARG A 149 4.54 11.24 -9.08
N SER A 150 3.64 10.27 -9.03
CA SER A 150 2.64 10.16 -7.96
C SER A 150 3.32 9.98 -6.60
N HIS A 151 4.32 9.10 -6.54
CA HIS A 151 5.11 8.86 -5.34
C HIS A 151 5.88 10.13 -4.92
N GLU A 152 6.58 10.76 -5.86
CA GLU A 152 7.37 11.97 -5.63
C GLU A 152 6.51 13.15 -5.14
N ASN A 153 5.31 13.31 -5.69
CA ASN A 153 4.36 14.35 -5.27
C ASN A 153 3.87 14.15 -3.82
N ILE A 154 3.82 12.92 -3.33
CA ILE A 154 3.31 12.60 -2.00
C ILE A 154 4.44 12.51 -0.97
N PHE A 155 5.54 11.85 -1.30
CA PHE A 155 6.63 11.58 -0.36
C PHE A 155 7.84 12.50 -0.53
N GLU A 156 7.83 13.39 -1.53
CA GLU A 156 8.92 14.34 -1.84
C GLU A 156 10.26 13.65 -2.18
N THR A 157 10.23 12.35 -2.42
CA THR A 157 11.38 11.51 -2.79
C THR A 157 11.00 10.57 -3.93
N LYS A 158 11.98 10.16 -4.73
CA LYS A 158 11.76 9.14 -5.76
C LYS A 158 11.74 7.74 -5.14
N PRO A 159 10.85 6.87 -5.58
CA PRO A 159 10.87 5.48 -5.14
C PRO A 159 12.12 4.79 -5.72
N LEU A 160 12.83 4.03 -4.88
CA LEU A 160 13.94 3.18 -5.35
C LEU A 160 13.45 1.83 -5.85
N GLY A 161 12.32 1.37 -5.34
CA GLY A 161 11.73 0.08 -5.70
C GLY A 161 10.35 0.21 -6.32
N ILE A 162 9.97 -0.83 -7.07
CA ILE A 162 8.65 -0.99 -7.66
C ILE A 162 8.11 -2.40 -7.41
N TRP A 163 6.84 -2.49 -7.02
CA TRP A 163 6.10 -3.74 -7.09
C TRP A 163 5.54 -3.89 -8.50
N LEU A 164 5.99 -4.90 -9.22
CA LEU A 164 5.41 -5.22 -10.53
C LEU A 164 4.02 -5.83 -10.33
N PRO A 165 2.99 -5.37 -11.05
CA PRO A 165 1.69 -6.02 -11.02
C PRO A 165 1.81 -7.53 -11.23
N GLU A 166 1.25 -8.32 -10.30
CA GLU A 166 1.31 -9.79 -10.27
C GLU A 166 2.75 -10.37 -10.25
N CYS A 167 3.73 -9.61 -9.76
CA CYS A 167 5.16 -9.95 -9.79
C CYS A 167 5.66 -10.28 -11.20
N ALA A 168 4.98 -9.77 -12.23
CA ALA A 168 5.20 -10.17 -13.61
C ALA A 168 6.33 -9.38 -14.27
N TYR A 169 7.37 -10.10 -14.63
CA TYR A 169 8.55 -9.59 -15.30
C TYR A 169 8.64 -10.16 -16.74
N TYR A 170 9.24 -9.40 -17.64
CA TYR A 170 9.62 -9.84 -18.97
C TYR A 170 11.02 -9.29 -19.33
N GLU A 171 11.73 -9.97 -20.23
CA GLU A 171 13.07 -9.59 -20.65
C GLU A 171 13.08 -8.19 -21.30
N GLY A 172 13.97 -7.31 -20.81
CA GLY A 172 14.10 -5.91 -21.23
C GLY A 172 13.33 -4.90 -20.35
N LEU A 173 12.46 -5.36 -19.44
CA LEU A 173 11.80 -4.46 -18.49
C LEU A 173 12.81 -3.78 -17.56
N ASP A 174 13.89 -4.47 -17.18
CA ASP A 174 14.96 -3.96 -16.33
C ASP A 174 15.61 -2.69 -16.91
N GLU A 175 15.77 -2.61 -18.22
CA GLU A 175 16.30 -1.41 -18.85
C GLU A 175 15.37 -0.20 -18.69
N ILE A 176 14.07 -0.40 -18.84
CA ILE A 176 13.08 0.66 -18.65
C ILE A 176 13.05 1.10 -17.18
N LEU A 177 13.07 0.15 -16.24
CA LEU A 177 13.09 0.43 -14.81
C LEU A 177 14.36 1.20 -14.41
N PHE A 178 15.53 0.73 -14.84
CA PHE A 178 16.81 1.35 -14.55
C PHE A 178 16.87 2.80 -15.07
N ASN A 179 16.45 3.02 -16.32
CA ASN A 179 16.43 4.35 -16.95
C ASN A 179 15.42 5.29 -16.26
N SER A 180 14.38 4.75 -15.62
CA SER A 180 13.41 5.51 -14.84
C SER A 180 13.86 5.77 -13.37
N GLY A 181 15.04 5.27 -12.97
CA GLY A 181 15.60 5.45 -11.63
C GLY A 181 15.23 4.37 -10.63
N ILE A 182 14.47 3.36 -11.03
CA ILE A 182 14.15 2.20 -10.19
C ILE A 182 15.39 1.30 -10.08
N ARG A 183 15.67 0.80 -8.88
CA ARG A 183 16.86 0.01 -8.57
C ARG A 183 16.56 -1.41 -8.13
N TYR A 184 15.34 -1.69 -7.70
CA TYR A 184 14.94 -3.05 -7.34
C TYR A 184 13.45 -3.30 -7.52
N THR A 185 13.13 -4.58 -7.66
CA THR A 185 11.78 -5.10 -7.66
C THR A 185 11.74 -6.46 -6.96
N ILE A 186 10.56 -6.96 -6.69
CA ILE A 186 10.34 -8.25 -6.06
C ILE A 186 9.71 -9.18 -7.08
N LEU A 187 10.24 -10.38 -7.21
CA LEU A 187 9.74 -11.42 -8.10
C LEU A 187 9.40 -12.69 -7.32
N ASP A 188 8.48 -13.46 -7.85
CA ASP A 188 8.21 -14.80 -7.32
C ASP A 188 9.42 -15.73 -7.44
N GLY A 189 9.60 -16.59 -6.44
CA GLY A 189 10.73 -17.49 -6.40
C GLY A 189 10.82 -18.42 -7.61
N HIS A 190 9.71 -18.88 -8.17
CA HIS A 190 9.72 -19.72 -9.37
C HIS A 190 10.28 -19.00 -10.61
N GLY A 191 10.04 -17.71 -10.77
CA GLY A 191 10.64 -16.90 -11.86
C GLY A 191 12.16 -16.85 -11.76
N ILE A 192 12.69 -16.70 -10.54
CA ILE A 192 14.12 -16.65 -10.27
C ILE A 192 14.75 -18.05 -10.42
N LEU A 193 14.13 -19.08 -9.88
CA LEU A 193 14.67 -20.45 -9.90
C LEU A 193 14.72 -21.04 -11.31
N ASN A 194 13.86 -20.59 -12.22
CA ASN A 194 13.82 -21.03 -13.62
C ASN A 194 14.57 -20.09 -14.58
N SER A 195 15.27 -19.07 -14.07
CA SER A 195 16.06 -18.16 -14.89
C SER A 195 17.32 -18.81 -15.47
N THR A 196 17.86 -18.22 -16.54
CA THR A 196 19.11 -18.67 -17.17
C THR A 196 20.11 -17.50 -17.23
N PRO A 197 21.31 -17.61 -16.60
CA PRO A 197 21.74 -18.73 -15.77
C PRO A 197 20.97 -18.81 -14.44
N ARG A 198 20.88 -19.99 -13.86
CA ARG A 198 20.24 -20.19 -12.56
C ARG A 198 21.07 -19.50 -11.47
N PRO A 199 20.47 -18.70 -10.57
CA PRO A 199 21.20 -18.05 -9.51
C PRO A 199 21.86 -19.03 -8.55
N ARG A 200 23.12 -18.76 -8.18
CA ARG A 200 23.92 -19.66 -7.31
C ARG A 200 23.25 -19.93 -5.96
N TYR A 201 22.61 -18.93 -5.38
CA TYR A 201 21.96 -19.01 -4.07
C TYR A 201 20.44 -19.10 -4.14
N GLY A 202 19.88 -19.33 -5.34
CA GLY A 202 18.42 -19.37 -5.54
C GLY A 202 17.75 -18.09 -5.07
N VAL A 203 16.76 -18.24 -4.18
CA VAL A 203 16.00 -17.12 -3.59
C VAL A 203 16.59 -16.58 -2.28
N TYR A 204 17.70 -17.10 -1.82
CA TYR A 204 18.31 -16.73 -0.54
C TYR A 204 19.28 -15.54 -0.62
N ALA A 205 19.44 -14.95 -1.78
CA ALA A 205 20.23 -13.74 -1.98
C ALA A 205 19.59 -12.88 -3.06
N PRO A 206 19.72 -11.54 -2.98
CA PRO A 206 19.36 -10.65 -4.08
C PRO A 206 20.13 -11.03 -5.35
N ILE A 207 19.47 -10.88 -6.49
CA ILE A 207 20.10 -11.05 -7.80
C ILE A 207 20.04 -9.71 -8.52
N CYS A 208 20.98 -9.49 -9.42
CA CYS A 208 21.01 -8.28 -10.23
C CYS A 208 20.77 -8.66 -11.69
N SER A 209 19.86 -7.94 -12.35
CA SER A 209 19.66 -8.08 -13.79
C SER A 209 20.87 -7.53 -14.58
N LYS A 210 20.92 -7.79 -15.88
CA LYS A 210 21.97 -7.27 -16.76
C LYS A 210 22.06 -5.74 -16.77
N LYS A 211 20.98 -5.04 -16.45
CA LYS A 211 20.90 -3.57 -16.46
C LYS A 211 21.04 -2.94 -15.06
N GLY A 212 21.14 -3.72 -14.02
CA GLY A 212 21.40 -3.22 -12.67
C GLY A 212 20.15 -2.99 -11.81
N VAL A 213 19.06 -3.73 -12.06
CA VAL A 213 17.85 -3.76 -11.22
C VAL A 213 17.79 -5.07 -10.47
#